data_7ae79fedb7d5052742e1543d90367b2b
#
_entry.id   7ae79fedb7d5052742e1543d90367b2b
#
_cell.length_a   1.000
_cell.length_b   1.000
_cell.length_c   1.000
_cell.angle_alpha   90.00
_cell.angle_beta   90.00
_cell.angle_gamma   90.00
#
_symmetry.space_group_name_H-M   'P 1'
#
loop_
_entity.id
_entity.type
_entity.pdbx_description
1 polymer ?
#
loop_
_entity_poly.entity_id
_entity_poly.type
_entity_poly.pdbx_seq_one_letter_code
_entity_poly.pdbx_strand_id
1 'polypeptide(L)'
;MHLKKYEWVGAPDIGDCSLWVRSATLEFDDGLWQCQVTASDFTTQDALASEPARLVVRVSPQRPQIEYADRLILPGSNVTARAGEIATLTCRARYGNPSPLIKWYVGETEMRTLRPQVNSTEIDNPRTWATYSVCEILAERSRYGQPIRCVAIHPAYANPTMSSSIEVRFDVRYAPETRLVGVPTGQLEEGRDQLEIRCLADANPPASILWRKTKSPGVTEVASIGETLMFSPIYRNHAAVYLCEASNIEGESSPVSVQVSVNYPPTISAVGPDRLTTALLYSGASFECHADAMPPADYRWAQIFTDGRMPLECGTGQRLILTNVTYEQQGQYICLASNKINGNIREVKSDPVSLQVVGAPRVVKPTITEKFVVVTTEGSPARLEIRLCSDPKPRLVAWEWGSTRLHAGEVLEPRYRALDLEPLASEDCYIAILELTSTVKEDQRLYHVIVENDRGSDRRALMLKVDEPGQIPLVIGAVAGFTVLSVLIMGFVCFLRSDRCCVARNTVPALQQVHCTKASNAMIEDPRLAVDTMDRTSQQFVPEKRANHVLKPVPSQQYQQECYQHDPQHQQQHYQRHHHHGQPHGQYTLQKGVYSLQPRVLRDSRT
;
A
#
# COMPACT_ATOMS: atom_id res chain seq x y z
N MET A 1 20.29 -78.19 -52.01
CA MET A 1 20.98 -78.06 -50.69
C MET A 1 20.08 -77.59 -49.54
N HIS A 2 18.83 -78.07 -49.46
CA HIS A 2 17.90 -77.69 -48.40
C HIS A 2 17.29 -78.88 -47.66
N LEU A 3 17.94 -80.05 -47.72
CA LEU A 3 17.44 -81.38 -47.32
C LEU A 3 17.15 -81.55 -45.82
N LYS A 4 17.23 -80.56 -44.97
CA LYS A 4 16.82 -80.58 -43.52
C LYS A 4 16.15 -79.30 -43.04
N LYS A 5 15.84 -78.37 -43.96
CA LYS A 5 15.19 -77.10 -43.58
C LYS A 5 13.66 -77.22 -43.66
N TYR A 6 13.17 -77.97 -44.64
CA TYR A 6 11.78 -78.22 -44.85
C TYR A 6 11.46 -79.71 -44.67
N GLU A 7 10.46 -80.01 -43.88
CA GLU A 7 10.10 -81.35 -43.53
C GLU A 7 8.56 -81.48 -43.60
N TRP A 8 8.12 -82.48 -44.32
CA TRP A 8 6.68 -82.81 -44.40
C TRP A 8 6.24 -83.35 -43.03
N VAL A 9 5.24 -82.77 -42.42
CA VAL A 9 4.61 -83.18 -41.18
C VAL A 9 3.31 -83.93 -41.46
N GLY A 10 2.64 -83.50 -42.50
CA GLY A 10 1.44 -84.19 -43.00
C GLY A 10 1.77 -85.41 -43.90
N ALA A 11 0.74 -86.12 -44.30
CA ALA A 11 0.81 -87.24 -45.23
C ALA A 11 0.33 -86.71 -46.61
N PRO A 12 1.27 -86.41 -47.53
CA PRO A 12 0.92 -85.83 -48.84
C PRO A 12 0.03 -86.74 -49.72
N ASP A 13 0.14 -88.05 -49.50
CA ASP A 13 -0.63 -89.09 -50.13
C ASP A 13 -2.12 -89.07 -49.86
N ILE A 14 -2.51 -88.48 -48.74
CA ILE A 14 -3.96 -88.25 -48.38
C ILE A 14 -4.35 -86.78 -48.50
N GLY A 15 -3.51 -85.94 -49.13
CA GLY A 15 -3.80 -84.53 -49.35
C GLY A 15 -3.42 -83.59 -48.20
N ASP A 16 -2.68 -84.06 -47.18
CA ASP A 16 -2.19 -83.21 -46.11
C ASP A 16 -0.80 -82.64 -46.44
N CYS A 17 -0.77 -81.39 -46.91
CA CYS A 17 0.40 -80.65 -47.33
C CYS A 17 1.07 -79.90 -46.20
N SER A 18 0.89 -80.27 -44.93
CA SER A 18 1.50 -79.62 -43.81
C SER A 18 3.04 -79.71 -43.83
N LEU A 19 3.70 -78.57 -43.89
CA LEU A 19 5.16 -78.42 -44.01
C LEU A 19 5.68 -77.73 -42.79
N TRP A 20 6.72 -78.31 -42.13
CA TRP A 20 7.46 -77.69 -41.09
C TRP A 20 8.71 -76.98 -41.61
N VAL A 21 8.85 -75.67 -41.33
CA VAL A 21 10.03 -74.91 -41.69
C VAL A 21 10.87 -74.78 -40.42
N ARG A 22 11.95 -75.54 -40.28
CA ARG A 22 12.81 -75.61 -39.04
C ARG A 22 13.52 -74.30 -38.72
N SER A 23 13.94 -73.53 -39.73
CA SER A 23 14.62 -72.23 -39.57
C SER A 23 14.21 -71.33 -40.74
N ALA A 24 13.21 -70.48 -40.47
CA ALA A 24 12.73 -69.53 -41.48
C ALA A 24 13.75 -68.39 -41.68
N THR A 25 14.07 -68.15 -42.97
CA THR A 25 14.97 -67.06 -43.39
C THR A 25 14.20 -66.10 -44.32
N LEU A 26 14.49 -64.79 -44.18
CA LEU A 26 13.82 -63.76 -44.98
C LEU A 26 13.99 -63.97 -46.47
N GLU A 27 15.15 -64.45 -46.90
CA GLU A 27 15.54 -64.61 -48.32
C GLU A 27 14.79 -65.68 -49.01
N PHE A 28 14.46 -66.76 -48.37
CA PHE A 28 13.90 -67.95 -49.00
C PHE A 28 12.47 -68.24 -48.59
N ASP A 29 12.05 -67.81 -47.36
CA ASP A 29 10.80 -68.30 -46.83
C ASP A 29 9.71 -67.22 -46.76
N ASP A 30 10.06 -65.96 -46.85
CA ASP A 30 9.11 -64.85 -46.78
C ASP A 30 8.36 -64.77 -48.10
N GLY A 31 7.05 -64.91 -48.04
CA GLY A 31 6.22 -64.84 -49.26
C GLY A 31 4.97 -65.71 -49.20
N LEU A 32 4.41 -65.97 -50.41
CA LEU A 32 3.25 -66.80 -50.56
C LEU A 32 3.68 -68.24 -50.84
N TRP A 33 3.15 -69.13 -50.06
CA TRP A 33 3.37 -70.58 -50.19
C TRP A 33 2.08 -71.22 -50.69
N GLN A 34 2.21 -72.11 -51.68
CA GLN A 34 1.09 -72.84 -52.27
C GLN A 34 1.49 -74.29 -52.40
N CYS A 35 0.61 -75.17 -52.01
CA CYS A 35 0.77 -76.60 -52.27
C CYS A 35 0.21 -76.87 -53.63
N GLN A 36 0.95 -77.56 -54.45
CA GLN A 36 0.50 -77.99 -55.78
C GLN A 36 0.68 -79.50 -55.93
N VAL A 37 -0.36 -80.16 -56.36
CA VAL A 37 -0.35 -81.57 -56.73
C VAL A 37 -0.33 -81.63 -58.19
N THR A 38 0.68 -82.27 -58.78
CA THR A 38 0.75 -82.45 -60.21
C THR A 38 -0.26 -83.48 -60.68
N ALA A 39 -0.73 -83.33 -61.93
CA ALA A 39 -1.64 -84.31 -62.56
C ALA A 39 -1.03 -85.67 -62.57
N SER A 40 -1.84 -86.65 -62.39
CA SER A 40 -1.44 -88.08 -62.37
C SER A 40 -0.88 -88.55 -63.69
N ASP A 41 -1.35 -87.98 -64.79
CA ASP A 41 -0.80 -88.20 -66.10
C ASP A 41 -1.01 -87.01 -67.04
N PHE A 42 -0.56 -87.10 -68.31
CA PHE A 42 -0.64 -85.99 -69.27
C PHE A 42 -2.05 -85.89 -69.89
N THR A 43 -2.97 -86.77 -69.58
CA THR A 43 -4.33 -86.82 -70.15
C THR A 43 -5.36 -86.37 -69.15
N THR A 44 -5.12 -86.41 -67.88
CA THR A 44 -6.01 -86.02 -66.82
C THR A 44 -5.73 -84.57 -66.38
N GLN A 45 -6.74 -83.72 -66.30
CA GLN A 45 -6.63 -82.36 -65.79
C GLN A 45 -6.93 -82.30 -64.27
N ASP A 46 -6.28 -83.20 -63.52
CA ASP A 46 -6.53 -83.39 -62.10
C ASP A 46 -5.48 -82.68 -61.24
N ALA A 47 -4.71 -81.74 -61.76
CA ALA A 47 -3.81 -80.90 -61.00
C ALA A 47 -4.60 -79.99 -60.05
N LEU A 48 -4.23 -80.07 -58.80
CA LEU A 48 -4.85 -79.26 -57.71
C LEU A 48 -3.84 -78.31 -57.13
N ALA A 49 -4.29 -77.12 -56.85
CA ALA A 49 -3.51 -76.12 -56.13
C ALA A 49 -4.33 -75.62 -54.94
N SER A 50 -3.64 -75.50 -53.77
CA SER A 50 -4.26 -74.92 -52.57
C SER A 50 -4.42 -73.40 -52.73
N GLU A 51 -5.25 -72.79 -51.90
CA GLU A 51 -5.20 -71.39 -51.72
C GLU A 51 -3.81 -70.99 -51.19
N PRO A 52 -3.21 -69.86 -51.61
CA PRO A 52 -1.89 -69.44 -51.15
C PRO A 52 -1.91 -69.01 -49.73
N ALA A 53 -1.03 -69.53 -48.87
CA ALA A 53 -0.80 -69.15 -47.52
C ALA A 53 0.41 -68.20 -47.46
N ARG A 54 0.27 -67.08 -46.73
CA ARG A 54 1.33 -66.11 -46.56
C ARG A 54 2.15 -66.42 -45.35
N LEU A 55 3.47 -66.69 -45.49
CA LEU A 55 4.45 -66.78 -44.48
C LEU A 55 5.18 -65.41 -44.39
N VAL A 56 5.18 -64.75 -43.24
CA VAL A 56 5.90 -63.51 -43.00
C VAL A 56 7.06 -63.80 -42.05
N VAL A 57 8.28 -63.66 -42.54
CA VAL A 57 9.49 -63.79 -41.74
C VAL A 57 9.79 -62.44 -41.09
N ARG A 58 9.56 -62.37 -39.79
CA ARG A 58 9.69 -61.12 -39.01
C ARG A 58 11.16 -60.75 -38.85
N VAL A 59 11.50 -59.53 -39.29
CA VAL A 59 12.83 -58.91 -39.05
C VAL A 59 12.62 -57.62 -38.33
N SER A 60 13.25 -57.45 -37.16
CA SER A 60 13.14 -56.24 -36.38
C SER A 60 13.83 -55.06 -37.08
N PRO A 61 13.12 -53.94 -37.22
CA PRO A 61 13.72 -52.74 -37.79
C PRO A 61 14.89 -52.25 -36.88
N GLN A 62 15.76 -51.48 -37.51
CA GLN A 62 16.77 -50.71 -36.74
C GLN A 62 16.08 -49.65 -35.89
N ARG A 63 16.78 -49.14 -34.90
CA ARG A 63 16.30 -48.04 -34.07
C ARG A 63 15.89 -46.86 -34.96
N PRO A 64 14.69 -46.28 -34.77
CA PRO A 64 14.24 -45.17 -35.58
C PRO A 64 15.17 -43.94 -35.45
N GLN A 65 15.22 -43.16 -36.50
CA GLN A 65 16.03 -41.94 -36.63
C GLN A 65 15.11 -40.77 -36.90
N ILE A 66 15.40 -39.60 -36.31
CA ILE A 66 14.66 -38.36 -36.58
C ILE A 66 15.54 -37.44 -37.43
N GLU A 67 14.95 -36.89 -38.49
CA GLU A 67 15.53 -35.87 -39.36
C GLU A 67 14.74 -34.56 -39.19
N TYR A 68 15.47 -33.42 -39.09
CA TYR A 68 14.93 -32.10 -39.04
C TYR A 68 15.82 -31.16 -39.87
N ALA A 69 15.20 -30.35 -40.75
CA ALA A 69 15.91 -29.46 -41.67
C ALA A 69 17.01 -30.20 -42.45
N ASP A 70 16.68 -31.39 -43.02
CA ASP A 70 17.54 -32.24 -43.81
C ASP A 70 18.80 -32.76 -43.07
N ARG A 71 18.75 -32.75 -41.73
CA ARG A 71 19.84 -33.26 -40.87
C ARG A 71 19.34 -34.33 -39.93
N LEU A 72 20.15 -35.35 -39.76
CA LEU A 72 19.92 -36.37 -38.73
C LEU A 72 20.14 -35.77 -37.34
N ILE A 73 19.14 -35.89 -36.47
CA ILE A 73 19.23 -35.43 -35.09
C ILE A 73 19.60 -36.59 -34.19
N LEU A 74 20.65 -36.39 -33.39
CA LEU A 74 21.11 -37.38 -32.42
C LEU A 74 20.16 -37.50 -31.23
N PRO A 75 20.02 -38.67 -30.60
CA PRO A 75 19.20 -38.87 -29.42
C PRO A 75 19.59 -37.87 -28.31
N GLY A 76 18.59 -37.22 -27.70
CA GLY A 76 18.79 -36.24 -26.62
C GLY A 76 19.21 -34.84 -27.08
N SER A 77 19.45 -34.62 -28.37
CA SER A 77 19.72 -33.29 -28.95
C SER A 77 18.46 -32.46 -29.10
N ASN A 78 18.63 -31.18 -29.34
CA ASN A 78 17.53 -30.23 -29.46
C ASN A 78 17.07 -30.07 -30.93
N VAL A 79 15.77 -29.94 -31.09
CA VAL A 79 15.10 -29.44 -32.31
C VAL A 79 14.69 -27.99 -31.99
N THR A 80 15.34 -27.02 -32.63
CA THR A 80 15.12 -25.60 -32.38
C THR A 80 14.20 -24.99 -33.40
N ALA A 81 13.10 -24.33 -32.96
CA ALA A 81 12.18 -23.58 -33.81
C ALA A 81 11.69 -22.33 -33.09
N ARG A 82 11.31 -21.29 -33.82
CA ARG A 82 10.69 -20.08 -33.24
C ARG A 82 9.24 -20.32 -32.88
N ALA A 83 8.79 -19.70 -31.80
CA ALA A 83 7.39 -19.74 -31.41
C ALA A 83 6.49 -19.25 -32.57
N GLY A 84 5.44 -20.02 -32.87
CA GLY A 84 4.53 -19.78 -33.99
C GLY A 84 4.95 -20.44 -35.31
N GLU A 85 6.17 -20.97 -35.43
CA GLU A 85 6.61 -21.74 -36.61
C GLU A 85 6.19 -23.22 -36.51
N ILE A 86 6.06 -23.87 -37.64
CA ILE A 86 5.79 -25.30 -37.72
C ILE A 86 7.11 -26.03 -37.92
N ALA A 87 7.49 -26.84 -36.94
CA ALA A 87 8.62 -27.75 -37.05
C ALA A 87 8.19 -29.04 -37.76
N THR A 88 8.73 -29.29 -38.93
CA THR A 88 8.48 -30.51 -39.71
C THR A 88 9.60 -31.51 -39.44
N LEU A 89 9.26 -32.62 -38.77
CA LEU A 89 10.20 -33.70 -38.47
C LEU A 89 9.86 -34.94 -39.29
N THR A 90 10.88 -35.64 -39.76
CA THR A 90 10.73 -36.92 -40.43
C THR A 90 11.32 -38.03 -39.56
N CYS A 91 10.54 -39.06 -39.28
CA CYS A 91 11.04 -40.27 -38.63
C CYS A 91 11.18 -41.37 -39.63
N ARG A 92 12.30 -42.06 -39.57
CA ARG A 92 12.68 -43.15 -40.45
C ARG A 92 13.04 -44.39 -39.65
N ALA A 93 12.37 -45.53 -39.97
CA ALA A 93 12.70 -46.85 -39.45
C ALA A 93 13.02 -47.78 -40.60
N ARG A 94 14.21 -48.42 -40.61
CA ARG A 94 14.73 -49.20 -41.75
C ARG A 94 14.87 -50.70 -41.44
N TYR A 95 14.84 -51.48 -42.47
CA TYR A 95 15.14 -52.93 -42.47
C TYR A 95 14.12 -53.76 -41.68
N GLY A 96 12.90 -53.31 -41.51
CA GLY A 96 11.84 -54.08 -40.87
C GLY A 96 11.10 -55.00 -41.88
N ASN A 97 10.69 -56.19 -41.47
CA ASN A 97 9.70 -56.99 -42.20
C ASN A 97 8.71 -57.61 -41.21
N PRO A 98 7.42 -57.31 -41.34
CA PRO A 98 6.78 -56.33 -42.23
C PRO A 98 7.20 -54.88 -41.95
N SER A 99 6.63 -53.91 -42.69
CA SER A 99 6.89 -52.49 -42.43
C SER A 99 6.42 -52.09 -41.02
N PRO A 100 7.28 -51.39 -40.21
CA PRO A 100 6.88 -50.94 -38.89
C PRO A 100 5.79 -49.85 -38.92
N LEU A 101 5.00 -49.78 -37.85
CA LEU A 101 4.09 -48.66 -37.61
C LEU A 101 4.83 -47.57 -36.81
N ILE A 102 4.83 -46.34 -37.29
CA ILE A 102 5.44 -45.19 -36.62
C ILE A 102 4.36 -44.39 -35.92
N LYS A 103 4.60 -44.06 -34.61
CA LYS A 103 3.80 -43.15 -33.81
C LYS A 103 4.68 -42.02 -33.26
N TRP A 104 4.09 -40.81 -33.13
CA TRP A 104 4.74 -39.64 -32.64
C TRP A 104 4.14 -39.19 -31.32
N TYR A 105 5.00 -38.71 -30.42
CA TYR A 105 4.59 -38.16 -29.13
C TYR A 105 5.33 -36.84 -28.86
N VAL A 106 4.62 -35.85 -28.30
CA VAL A 106 5.19 -34.62 -27.73
C VAL A 106 4.80 -34.60 -26.26
N GLY A 107 5.78 -34.65 -25.38
CA GLY A 107 5.51 -35.00 -23.99
C GLY A 107 4.89 -36.40 -23.92
N GLU A 108 3.74 -36.51 -23.28
CA GLU A 108 2.97 -37.76 -23.20
C GLU A 108 1.81 -37.83 -24.21
N THR A 109 1.62 -36.78 -25.05
CA THR A 109 0.51 -36.69 -25.98
C THR A 109 0.86 -37.31 -27.33
N GLU A 110 0.05 -38.27 -27.80
CA GLU A 110 0.19 -38.83 -29.14
C GLU A 110 -0.23 -37.81 -30.21
N MET A 111 0.66 -37.55 -31.15
CA MET A 111 0.44 -36.63 -32.26
C MET A 111 -0.15 -37.34 -33.45
N ARG A 112 -1.19 -36.79 -34.01
CA ARG A 112 -1.75 -37.28 -35.30
C ARG A 112 -0.97 -36.65 -36.44
N THR A 113 -0.47 -37.51 -37.33
CA THR A 113 0.19 -37.06 -38.57
C THR A 113 -0.84 -36.64 -39.60
N LEU A 114 -0.59 -35.53 -40.27
CA LEU A 114 -1.48 -35.05 -41.34
C LEU A 114 -1.41 -35.94 -42.58
N ARG A 115 -0.28 -36.62 -42.77
CA ARG A 115 -0.05 -37.53 -43.90
C ARG A 115 0.17 -38.94 -43.40
N PRO A 116 -0.33 -39.98 -44.11
CA PRO A 116 -0.03 -41.35 -43.77
C PRO A 116 1.48 -41.63 -43.92
N GLN A 117 2.00 -42.58 -43.14
CA GLN A 117 3.36 -43.04 -43.32
C GLN A 117 3.59 -43.65 -44.74
N VAL A 118 4.77 -43.49 -45.26
CA VAL A 118 5.19 -44.04 -46.55
C VAL A 118 6.11 -45.22 -46.30
N ASN A 119 5.77 -46.34 -46.91
CA ASN A 119 6.59 -47.55 -46.84
C ASN A 119 7.21 -47.81 -48.22
N SER A 120 8.52 -47.97 -48.27
CA SER A 120 9.28 -48.38 -49.47
C SER A 120 10.16 -49.58 -49.16
N THR A 121 10.45 -50.40 -50.15
CA THR A 121 11.44 -51.46 -49.96
C THR A 121 12.85 -50.90 -49.92
N GLU A 122 13.73 -51.48 -49.12
CA GLU A 122 15.14 -51.09 -49.09
C GLU A 122 15.83 -51.53 -50.41
N ILE A 123 16.73 -50.66 -50.91
CA ILE A 123 17.43 -50.90 -52.18
C ILE A 123 18.42 -52.07 -52.04
N ASP A 124 19.15 -52.12 -50.94
CA ASP A 124 20.15 -53.12 -50.64
C ASP A 124 19.56 -54.44 -50.09
N ASN A 125 18.31 -54.39 -49.59
CA ASN A 125 17.57 -55.58 -49.17
C ASN A 125 16.08 -55.45 -49.48
N PRO A 126 15.65 -55.75 -50.74
CA PRO A 126 14.27 -55.50 -51.20
C PRO A 126 13.20 -56.30 -50.45
N ARG A 127 13.57 -57.22 -49.56
CA ARG A 127 12.62 -57.96 -48.70
C ARG A 127 12.37 -57.29 -47.35
N THR A 128 13.02 -56.16 -47.10
CA THR A 128 12.83 -55.33 -45.93
C THR A 128 12.27 -53.96 -46.31
N TRP A 129 11.63 -53.29 -45.37
CA TRP A 129 10.98 -52.02 -45.55
C TRP A 129 11.70 -50.88 -44.87
N ALA A 130 11.80 -49.75 -45.57
CA ALA A 130 12.01 -48.42 -44.98
C ALA A 130 10.67 -47.74 -44.79
N THR A 131 10.36 -47.33 -43.58
CA THR A 131 9.16 -46.61 -43.27
C THR A 131 9.50 -45.18 -42.87
N TYR A 132 8.82 -44.22 -43.48
CA TYR A 132 8.94 -42.77 -43.26
C TYR A 132 7.63 -42.22 -42.74
N SER A 133 7.68 -41.43 -41.69
CA SER A 133 6.54 -40.69 -41.14
C SER A 133 6.92 -39.25 -40.88
N VAL A 134 6.11 -38.30 -41.35
CA VAL A 134 6.31 -36.87 -41.20
C VAL A 134 5.36 -36.35 -40.13
N CYS A 135 5.88 -35.66 -39.13
CA CYS A 135 5.11 -34.98 -38.10
C CYS A 135 5.36 -33.49 -38.15
N GLU A 136 4.29 -32.72 -38.23
CA GLU A 136 4.29 -31.26 -38.20
C GLU A 136 3.87 -30.81 -36.81
N ILE A 137 4.75 -30.09 -36.12
CA ILE A 137 4.53 -29.66 -34.72
C ILE A 137 4.59 -28.14 -34.68
N LEU A 138 3.48 -27.50 -34.29
CA LEU A 138 3.48 -26.06 -34.02
C LEU A 138 4.37 -25.77 -32.79
N ALA A 139 5.36 -24.92 -32.97
CA ALA A 139 6.24 -24.49 -31.90
C ALA A 139 5.50 -23.50 -30.98
N GLU A 140 4.84 -24.03 -29.97
CA GLU A 140 4.22 -23.25 -28.91
C GLU A 140 5.14 -23.15 -27.71
N ARG A 141 5.15 -22.00 -27.03
CA ARG A 141 5.91 -21.76 -25.79
C ARG A 141 5.65 -22.86 -24.73
N SER A 142 4.41 -23.31 -24.63
CA SER A 142 3.99 -24.39 -23.74
C SER A 142 4.71 -25.72 -23.98
N ARG A 143 5.31 -25.89 -25.16
CA ARG A 143 6.04 -27.10 -25.56
C ARG A 143 7.56 -27.00 -25.40
N TYR A 144 8.06 -25.85 -24.89
CA TYR A 144 9.49 -25.69 -24.62
C TYR A 144 9.97 -26.76 -23.64
N GLY A 145 11.09 -27.41 -24.00
CA GLY A 145 11.73 -28.48 -23.20
C GLY A 145 11.01 -29.82 -23.24
N GLN A 146 9.84 -29.94 -23.89
CA GLN A 146 9.15 -31.23 -23.98
C GLN A 146 9.90 -32.21 -24.88
N PRO A 147 9.93 -33.51 -24.52
CA PRO A 147 10.52 -34.55 -25.38
C PRO A 147 9.61 -34.80 -26.59
N ILE A 148 10.21 -34.87 -27.76
CA ILE A 148 9.59 -35.36 -28.98
C ILE A 148 10.09 -36.77 -29.20
N ARG A 149 9.17 -37.74 -29.24
CA ARG A 149 9.48 -39.16 -29.42
C ARG A 149 8.89 -39.69 -30.70
N CYS A 150 9.73 -40.37 -31.50
CA CYS A 150 9.28 -41.23 -32.58
C CYS A 150 9.39 -42.67 -32.09
N VAL A 151 8.29 -43.40 -32.16
CA VAL A 151 8.16 -44.79 -31.73
C VAL A 151 7.80 -45.67 -32.92
N ALA A 152 8.72 -46.60 -33.22
CA ALA A 152 8.46 -47.64 -34.20
C ALA A 152 7.90 -48.89 -33.48
N ILE A 153 6.75 -49.34 -33.88
CA ILE A 153 6.06 -50.51 -33.33
C ILE A 153 6.22 -51.64 -34.36
N HIS A 154 6.77 -52.79 -33.91
CA HIS A 154 7.00 -53.93 -34.78
C HIS A 154 6.95 -55.24 -34.00
N PRO A 155 6.29 -56.29 -34.55
CA PRO A 155 6.10 -57.56 -33.86
C PRO A 155 7.39 -58.40 -33.64
N ALA A 156 8.50 -58.01 -34.29
CA ALA A 156 9.79 -58.68 -34.10
C ALA A 156 10.69 -58.04 -33.03
N TYR A 157 10.24 -56.93 -32.37
CA TYR A 157 11.00 -56.40 -31.22
C TYR A 157 10.88 -57.31 -29.99
N ALA A 158 12.00 -57.52 -29.34
CA ALA A 158 12.09 -58.44 -28.20
C ALA A 158 11.57 -57.83 -26.89
N ASN A 159 11.25 -56.53 -26.87
CA ASN A 159 10.75 -55.85 -25.65
C ASN A 159 9.24 -56.11 -25.44
N PRO A 160 8.74 -56.05 -24.18
CA PRO A 160 7.33 -56.31 -23.90
C PRO A 160 6.35 -55.37 -24.63
N THR A 161 6.79 -54.18 -25.04
CA THR A 161 5.99 -53.17 -25.74
C THR A 161 6.03 -53.36 -27.26
N MET A 162 6.86 -54.29 -27.76
CA MET A 162 7.09 -54.47 -29.19
C MET A 162 7.44 -53.18 -29.92
N SER A 163 8.17 -52.26 -29.28
CA SER A 163 8.50 -50.94 -29.80
C SER A 163 9.95 -50.54 -29.58
N SER A 164 10.44 -49.67 -30.43
CA SER A 164 11.74 -48.97 -30.28
C SER A 164 11.53 -47.49 -30.51
N SER A 165 12.21 -46.66 -29.77
CA SER A 165 12.02 -45.21 -29.81
C SER A 165 13.30 -44.41 -29.89
N ILE A 166 13.20 -43.20 -30.44
CA ILE A 166 14.18 -42.13 -30.35
C ILE A 166 13.51 -40.92 -29.78
N GLU A 167 14.22 -40.20 -28.91
CA GLU A 167 13.76 -38.99 -28.26
C GLU A 167 14.73 -37.86 -28.55
N VAL A 168 14.17 -36.67 -28.86
CA VAL A 168 14.85 -35.39 -29.01
C VAL A 168 14.09 -34.35 -28.18
N ARG A 169 14.73 -33.22 -27.81
CA ARG A 169 14.08 -32.17 -27.04
C ARG A 169 13.62 -31.02 -27.91
N PHE A 170 12.46 -30.45 -27.60
CA PHE A 170 11.92 -29.32 -28.35
C PHE A 170 12.42 -28.01 -27.72
N ASP A 171 13.28 -27.30 -28.42
CA ASP A 171 13.85 -26.01 -28.03
C ASP A 171 13.08 -24.90 -28.75
N VAL A 172 11.99 -24.44 -28.14
CA VAL A 172 11.16 -23.37 -28.70
C VAL A 172 11.75 -22.02 -28.30
N ARG A 173 12.15 -21.21 -29.26
CA ARG A 173 12.64 -19.84 -29.05
C ARG A 173 11.52 -18.85 -29.08
N TYR A 174 11.49 -17.90 -28.10
CA TYR A 174 10.46 -16.88 -28.00
C TYR A 174 10.97 -15.62 -27.32
N ALA A 175 10.34 -14.49 -27.71
CA ALA A 175 10.56 -13.21 -27.09
C ALA A 175 10.10 -13.20 -25.62
N PRO A 176 10.71 -12.36 -24.77
CA PRO A 176 10.40 -12.33 -23.36
C PRO A 176 8.97 -11.87 -23.06
N GLU A 177 8.39 -12.47 -22.03
CA GLU A 177 7.20 -12.00 -21.35
C GLU A 177 7.54 -11.66 -19.92
N THR A 178 7.23 -10.42 -19.50
CA THR A 178 7.66 -9.88 -18.20
C THR A 178 6.52 -9.84 -17.19
N ARG A 179 6.87 -10.05 -15.91
CA ARG A 179 5.97 -9.87 -14.77
C ARG A 179 6.72 -9.30 -13.58
N LEU A 180 6.03 -8.47 -12.79
CA LEU A 180 6.59 -7.88 -11.58
C LEU A 180 6.25 -8.69 -10.34
N VAL A 181 7.21 -8.77 -9.41
CA VAL A 181 7.07 -9.40 -8.09
C VAL A 181 7.64 -8.44 -7.04
N GLY A 182 7.00 -8.37 -5.87
CA GLY A 182 7.41 -7.46 -4.81
C GLY A 182 6.87 -6.04 -4.95
N VAL A 183 5.85 -5.83 -5.80
CA VAL A 183 5.17 -4.52 -5.90
C VAL A 183 4.56 -4.18 -4.54
N PRO A 184 4.87 -3.02 -3.95
CA PRO A 184 4.37 -2.65 -2.64
C PRO A 184 2.85 -2.43 -2.66
N THR A 185 2.16 -3.01 -1.69
CA THR A 185 0.71 -2.82 -1.49
C THR A 185 0.40 -1.73 -0.45
N GLY A 186 1.41 -1.29 0.31
CA GLY A 186 1.32 -0.27 1.35
C GLY A 186 2.00 1.04 0.98
N GLN A 187 1.85 2.01 1.88
CA GLN A 187 2.52 3.30 1.76
C GLN A 187 3.99 3.18 2.19
N LEU A 188 4.90 3.71 1.40
CA LEU A 188 6.33 3.75 1.70
C LEU A 188 6.69 5.09 2.36
N GLU A 189 7.36 5.06 3.51
CA GLU A 189 7.81 6.25 4.24
C GLU A 189 9.29 6.54 3.95
N GLU A 190 9.57 7.77 3.58
CA GLU A 190 10.93 8.26 3.27
C GLU A 190 11.91 8.03 4.43
N GLY A 191 13.11 7.52 4.11
CA GLY A 191 14.20 7.33 5.07
C GLY A 191 14.01 6.17 6.04
N ARG A 192 12.85 5.48 6.03
CA ARG A 192 12.51 4.37 6.91
C ARG A 192 12.35 3.05 6.19
N ASP A 193 11.63 3.08 5.07
CA ASP A 193 11.30 1.88 4.34
C ASP A 193 12.33 1.61 3.24
N GLN A 194 12.33 0.38 2.80
CA GLN A 194 13.09 -0.06 1.63
C GLN A 194 12.14 -0.66 0.61
N LEU A 195 12.51 -0.61 -0.64
CA LEU A 195 11.77 -1.14 -1.75
C LEU A 195 12.64 -2.07 -2.57
N GLU A 196 12.15 -3.29 -2.79
CA GLU A 196 12.73 -4.25 -3.72
C GLU A 196 11.62 -4.77 -4.64
N ILE A 197 11.75 -4.50 -5.93
CA ILE A 197 10.86 -5.01 -6.97
C ILE A 197 11.69 -5.83 -7.94
N ARG A 198 11.22 -7.03 -8.25
CA ARG A 198 11.86 -7.91 -9.22
C ARG A 198 11.01 -8.01 -10.48
N CYS A 199 11.66 -7.85 -11.61
CA CYS A 199 11.09 -8.09 -12.92
C CYS A 199 11.57 -9.45 -13.40
N LEU A 200 10.66 -10.39 -13.54
CA LEU A 200 10.96 -11.73 -14.02
C LEU A 200 10.57 -11.81 -15.49
N ALA A 201 11.51 -12.21 -16.33
CA ALA A 201 11.29 -12.43 -17.75
C ALA A 201 11.30 -13.92 -18.07
N ASP A 202 10.25 -14.43 -18.66
CA ASP A 202 10.19 -15.77 -19.23
C ASP A 202 10.51 -15.69 -20.72
N ALA A 203 11.65 -16.21 -21.11
CA ALA A 203 12.21 -16.07 -22.45
C ALA A 203 13.14 -17.23 -22.82
N ASN A 204 13.21 -17.55 -24.08
CA ASN A 204 14.23 -18.44 -24.63
C ASN A 204 14.76 -17.92 -25.97
N PRO A 205 16.04 -17.53 -26.05
CA PRO A 205 17.09 -17.51 -25.00
C PRO A 205 16.79 -16.53 -23.85
N PRO A 206 17.50 -16.65 -22.73
CA PRO A 206 17.36 -15.73 -21.59
C PRO A 206 17.44 -14.27 -22.03
N ALA A 207 16.58 -13.42 -21.45
CA ALA A 207 16.50 -12.02 -21.81
C ALA A 207 17.37 -11.14 -20.92
N SER A 208 17.83 -10.03 -21.49
CA SER A 208 18.42 -8.91 -20.75
C SER A 208 17.31 -8.02 -20.23
N ILE A 209 17.35 -7.64 -18.95
CA ILE A 209 16.32 -6.82 -18.31
C ILE A 209 16.86 -5.42 -18.03
N LEU A 210 16.04 -4.41 -18.33
CA LEU A 210 16.33 -3.00 -18.16
C LEU A 210 15.19 -2.30 -17.45
N TRP A 211 15.50 -1.56 -16.39
CA TRP A 211 14.56 -0.68 -15.72
C TRP A 211 14.74 0.76 -16.18
N ARG A 212 13.64 1.42 -16.56
CA ARG A 212 13.60 2.82 -16.91
C ARG A 212 12.73 3.61 -15.94
N LYS A 213 13.18 4.81 -15.59
CA LYS A 213 12.44 5.78 -14.79
C LYS A 213 11.86 6.85 -15.71
N THR A 214 10.58 7.16 -15.58
CA THR A 214 9.94 8.25 -16.31
C THR A 214 10.19 9.58 -15.58
N LYS A 215 10.85 10.54 -16.26
CA LYS A 215 11.08 11.91 -15.74
C LYS A 215 9.93 12.85 -16.07
N SER A 216 9.43 12.76 -17.30
CA SER A 216 8.32 13.55 -17.82
C SER A 216 7.64 12.76 -18.95
N PRO A 217 6.43 13.11 -19.40
CA PRO A 217 5.78 12.41 -20.48
C PRO A 217 6.69 12.24 -21.70
N GLY A 218 6.99 10.98 -22.05
CA GLY A 218 7.84 10.61 -23.17
C GLY A 218 9.35 10.63 -22.91
N VAL A 219 9.82 11.05 -21.73
CA VAL A 219 11.25 11.06 -21.38
C VAL A 219 11.55 10.04 -20.30
N THR A 220 12.36 9.05 -20.64
CA THR A 220 12.79 8.00 -19.71
C THR A 220 14.31 8.01 -19.55
N GLU A 221 14.80 7.64 -18.38
CA GLU A 221 16.22 7.38 -18.10
C GLU A 221 16.40 5.97 -17.57
N VAL A 222 17.61 5.43 -17.73
CA VAL A 222 17.96 4.12 -17.16
C VAL A 222 18.04 4.22 -15.65
N ALA A 223 17.25 3.42 -14.95
CA ALA A 223 17.22 3.36 -13.49
C ALA A 223 18.07 2.22 -12.94
N SER A 224 18.00 1.03 -13.56
CA SER A 224 18.76 -0.15 -13.17
C SER A 224 18.91 -1.12 -14.34
N ILE A 225 19.92 -1.95 -14.30
CA ILE A 225 20.16 -3.05 -15.24
C ILE A 225 20.06 -4.37 -14.44
N GLY A 226 19.30 -5.32 -14.97
CA GLY A 226 19.06 -6.61 -14.33
C GLY A 226 17.67 -6.74 -13.73
N GLU A 227 17.40 -7.86 -13.06
CA GLU A 227 16.07 -8.24 -12.60
C GLU A 227 15.54 -7.33 -11.47
N THR A 228 16.42 -6.78 -10.64
CA THR A 228 16.03 -6.13 -9.38
C THR A 228 16.16 -4.63 -9.45
N LEU A 229 15.08 -3.93 -9.08
CA LEU A 229 15.05 -2.52 -8.74
C LEU A 229 14.98 -2.39 -7.22
N MET A 230 16.03 -1.81 -6.61
CA MET A 230 16.16 -1.74 -5.15
C MET A 230 16.50 -0.32 -4.69
N PHE A 231 15.82 0.13 -3.63
CA PHE A 231 16.10 1.37 -2.90
C PHE A 231 16.15 1.08 -1.40
N SER A 232 17.27 1.38 -0.74
CA SER A 232 17.45 1.13 0.70
C SER A 232 18.37 2.19 1.33
N PRO A 233 17.80 3.15 2.10
CA PRO A 233 16.38 3.46 2.25
C PRO A 233 15.78 4.17 1.02
N ILE A 234 14.44 4.21 0.96
CA ILE A 234 13.73 4.94 -0.09
C ILE A 234 13.64 6.43 0.25
N TYR A 235 13.71 7.31 -0.77
CA TYR A 235 13.59 8.76 -0.65
C TYR A 235 12.58 9.32 -1.63
N ARG A 236 12.08 10.56 -1.37
CA ARG A 236 11.08 11.25 -2.23
C ARG A 236 11.51 11.39 -3.69
N ASN A 237 12.81 11.50 -3.98
CA ASN A 237 13.34 11.56 -5.34
C ASN A 237 13.25 10.22 -6.10
N HIS A 238 12.97 9.11 -5.40
CA HIS A 238 12.70 7.81 -6.00
C HIS A 238 11.23 7.66 -6.41
N ALA A 239 10.34 8.60 -6.05
CA ALA A 239 8.95 8.58 -6.49
C ALA A 239 8.87 8.83 -8.01
N ALA A 240 8.39 7.84 -8.76
CA ALA A 240 8.25 7.89 -10.21
C ALA A 240 7.48 6.68 -10.73
N VAL A 241 7.19 6.67 -12.03
CA VAL A 241 6.80 5.48 -12.77
C VAL A 241 8.07 4.78 -13.27
N TYR A 242 8.21 3.53 -12.91
CA TYR A 242 9.27 2.66 -13.41
C TYR A 242 8.71 1.67 -14.41
N LEU A 243 9.45 1.47 -15.49
CA LEU A 243 9.11 0.53 -16.56
C LEU A 243 10.18 -0.57 -16.57
N CYS A 244 9.74 -1.82 -16.57
CA CYS A 244 10.61 -2.95 -16.84
C CYS A 244 10.44 -3.39 -18.29
N GLU A 245 11.54 -3.47 -19.00
CA GLU A 245 11.67 -3.96 -20.37
C GLU A 245 12.64 -5.13 -20.40
N ALA A 246 12.32 -6.16 -21.17
CA ALA A 246 13.21 -7.29 -21.37
C ALA A 246 13.41 -7.51 -22.87
N SER A 247 14.61 -7.91 -23.29
CA SER A 247 14.94 -8.17 -24.68
C SER A 247 15.85 -9.37 -24.83
N ASN A 248 15.63 -10.13 -25.90
CA ASN A 248 16.53 -11.16 -26.40
C ASN A 248 16.63 -11.09 -27.94
N ILE A 249 17.32 -12.04 -28.57
CA ILE A 249 17.46 -12.08 -30.04
C ILE A 249 16.14 -12.34 -30.79
N GLU A 250 15.10 -12.82 -30.11
CA GLU A 250 13.79 -13.12 -30.70
C GLU A 250 12.83 -11.91 -30.62
N GLY A 251 13.15 -10.91 -29.79
CA GLY A 251 12.35 -9.68 -29.68
C GLY A 251 12.41 -9.02 -28.32
N GLU A 252 11.51 -8.06 -28.12
CA GLU A 252 11.35 -7.28 -26.91
C GLU A 252 10.00 -7.56 -26.24
N SER A 253 9.96 -7.47 -24.91
CA SER A 253 8.72 -7.58 -24.16
C SER A 253 7.89 -6.30 -24.24
N SER A 254 6.59 -6.40 -24.05
CA SER A 254 5.78 -5.24 -23.71
C SER A 254 6.25 -4.69 -22.35
N PRO A 255 6.50 -3.35 -22.22
CA PRO A 255 6.91 -2.77 -20.97
C PRO A 255 5.86 -2.96 -19.87
N VAL A 256 6.27 -3.42 -18.70
CA VAL A 256 5.40 -3.49 -17.50
C VAL A 256 5.78 -2.36 -16.56
N SER A 257 4.78 -1.57 -16.14
CA SER A 257 4.99 -0.39 -15.32
C SER A 257 4.58 -0.57 -13.87
N VAL A 258 5.26 0.15 -12.98
CA VAL A 258 4.91 0.28 -11.57
C VAL A 258 5.05 1.74 -11.14
N GLN A 259 4.02 2.26 -10.47
CA GLN A 259 4.06 3.57 -9.82
C GLN A 259 4.65 3.42 -8.43
N VAL A 260 5.80 4.04 -8.20
CA VAL A 260 6.41 4.14 -6.86
C VAL A 260 6.05 5.50 -6.28
N SER A 261 5.32 5.49 -5.16
CA SER A 261 4.95 6.67 -4.39
C SER A 261 5.66 6.63 -3.05
N VAL A 262 6.21 7.76 -2.63
CA VAL A 262 6.93 7.88 -1.36
C VAL A 262 6.27 8.96 -0.53
N ASN A 263 5.83 8.58 0.67
CA ASN A 263 5.26 9.48 1.65
C ASN A 263 6.36 10.02 2.55
N TYR A 264 6.22 11.28 2.96
CA TYR A 264 7.18 11.93 3.85
C TYR A 264 6.51 12.93 4.79
N PRO A 265 7.10 13.11 6.00
CA PRO A 265 6.58 14.07 6.97
C PRO A 265 6.66 15.51 6.44
N PRO A 266 5.85 16.43 6.98
CA PRO A 266 5.91 17.82 6.61
C PRO A 266 7.29 18.43 6.87
N THR A 267 7.74 19.26 5.94
CA THR A 267 8.91 20.12 6.09
C THR A 267 8.46 21.55 5.79
N ILE A 268 8.48 22.43 6.81
CA ILE A 268 8.03 23.81 6.62
C ILE A 268 9.05 24.54 5.76
N SER A 269 8.58 25.05 4.61
CA SER A 269 9.38 25.77 3.64
C SER A 269 9.34 27.28 3.84
N ALA A 270 8.21 27.81 4.34
CA ALA A 270 8.02 29.22 4.62
C ALA A 270 6.93 29.43 5.67
N VAL A 271 7.13 30.42 6.52
CA VAL A 271 6.14 30.96 7.43
C VAL A 271 6.28 32.49 7.44
N GLY A 272 5.17 33.20 7.35
CA GLY A 272 5.27 34.65 7.25
C GLY A 272 3.94 35.34 6.94
N PRO A 273 3.97 36.61 6.43
CA PRO A 273 4.93 37.19 5.48
C PRO A 273 6.30 37.54 6.06
N ASP A 274 6.37 38.02 7.30
CA ASP A 274 7.59 38.42 7.98
C ASP A 274 7.67 37.81 9.37
N ARG A 275 8.85 37.80 9.99
CA ARG A 275 9.02 37.33 11.37
C ARG A 275 8.32 38.25 12.39
N LEU A 276 8.13 39.52 12.04
CA LEU A 276 7.36 40.51 12.80
C LEU A 276 6.35 41.18 11.92
N THR A 277 5.08 41.00 12.21
CA THR A 277 3.95 41.66 11.54
C THR A 277 3.36 42.69 12.48
N THR A 278 3.23 43.93 12.02
CA THR A 278 2.61 45.02 12.79
C THR A 278 1.20 45.26 12.29
N ALA A 279 0.23 45.28 13.19
CA ALA A 279 -1.17 45.57 12.91
C ALA A 279 -1.68 46.75 13.74
N LEU A 280 -2.55 47.58 13.16
CA LEU A 280 -3.24 48.60 13.92
C LEU A 280 -4.32 47.97 14.79
N LEU A 281 -4.50 48.52 16.00
CA LEU A 281 -5.57 48.08 16.89
C LEU A 281 -6.94 48.10 16.13
N TYR A 282 -7.67 47.00 16.21
CA TYR A 282 -8.95 46.74 15.52
C TYR A 282 -8.83 46.55 14.00
N SER A 283 -7.64 46.48 13.43
CA SER A 283 -7.45 46.08 12.03
C SER A 283 -7.35 44.57 11.88
N GLY A 284 -7.02 44.10 10.68
CA GLY A 284 -6.75 42.69 10.40
C GLY A 284 -5.25 42.38 10.32
N ALA A 285 -4.87 41.17 10.66
CA ALA A 285 -3.56 40.58 10.40
C ALA A 285 -3.71 39.18 9.82
N SER A 286 -2.72 38.74 9.03
CA SER A 286 -2.74 37.35 8.53
C SER A 286 -1.33 36.78 8.46
N PHE A 287 -1.24 35.48 8.72
CA PHE A 287 -0.02 34.68 8.56
C PHE A 287 -0.28 33.55 7.60
N GLU A 288 0.74 33.14 6.86
CA GLU A 288 0.72 32.00 5.95
C GLU A 288 1.83 31.01 6.33
N CYS A 289 1.55 29.72 6.16
CA CYS A 289 2.47 28.65 6.42
C CYS A 289 2.48 27.68 5.24
N HIS A 290 3.65 27.41 4.70
CA HIS A 290 3.84 26.47 3.60
C HIS A 290 4.71 25.32 4.06
N ALA A 291 4.25 24.10 3.81
CA ALA A 291 5.01 22.89 4.08
C ALA A 291 4.97 21.96 2.87
N ASP A 292 6.10 21.33 2.59
CA ASP A 292 6.23 20.25 1.64
C ASP A 292 6.00 18.92 2.38
N ALA A 293 4.98 18.17 1.96
CA ALA A 293 4.57 16.93 2.61
C ALA A 293 3.83 16.00 1.63
N MET A 294 3.96 14.71 1.85
CA MET A 294 3.18 13.71 1.14
C MET A 294 2.70 12.63 2.14
N PRO A 295 1.41 12.44 2.34
CA PRO A 295 0.28 13.23 1.83
C PRO A 295 0.34 14.72 2.22
N PRO A 296 -0.43 15.60 1.54
CA PRO A 296 -0.48 17.02 1.88
C PRO A 296 -0.70 17.26 3.36
N ALA A 297 -0.10 18.31 3.92
CA ALA A 297 -0.20 18.64 5.32
C ALA A 297 -1.50 19.34 5.68
N ASP A 298 -2.04 19.01 6.84
CA ASP A 298 -3.04 19.78 7.57
C ASP A 298 -2.32 20.80 8.47
N TYR A 299 -2.89 22.01 8.59
CA TYR A 299 -2.28 23.10 9.31
C TYR A 299 -3.13 23.53 10.51
N ARG A 300 -2.45 23.82 11.63
CA ARG A 300 -3.02 24.43 12.82
C ARG A 300 -2.13 25.58 13.27
N TRP A 301 -2.71 26.61 13.84
CA TRP A 301 -2.02 27.75 14.37
C TRP A 301 -2.24 27.86 15.87
N ALA A 302 -1.17 28.15 16.59
CA ALA A 302 -1.23 28.36 18.03
C ALA A 302 -0.45 29.61 18.43
N GLN A 303 -1.05 30.41 19.32
CA GLN A 303 -0.36 31.49 20.01
C GLN A 303 0.43 30.90 21.19
N ILE A 304 1.70 31.23 21.28
CA ILE A 304 2.56 30.81 22.37
C ILE A 304 2.83 31.97 23.32
N PHE A 305 2.97 31.66 24.61
CA PHE A 305 3.15 32.65 25.66
C PHE A 305 4.50 32.45 26.33
N THR A 306 5.19 33.56 26.66
CA THR A 306 6.50 33.55 27.35
C THR A 306 6.38 33.28 28.83
N ASP A 307 5.17 33.38 29.40
CA ASP A 307 4.90 33.21 30.84
C ASP A 307 4.60 31.74 31.25
N GLY A 308 4.79 30.79 30.33
CA GLY A 308 4.61 29.36 30.62
C GLY A 308 3.15 28.88 30.52
N ARG A 309 2.22 29.71 30.09
CA ARG A 309 0.86 29.28 29.77
C ARG A 309 0.87 28.30 28.61
N MET A 310 -0.13 27.41 28.59
CA MET A 310 -0.33 26.48 27.47
C MET A 310 -0.59 27.26 26.18
N PRO A 311 -0.07 26.80 25.05
CA PRO A 311 -0.36 27.37 23.74
C PRO A 311 -1.87 27.41 23.48
N LEU A 312 -2.36 28.53 22.95
CA LEU A 312 -3.76 28.73 22.60
C LEU A 312 -3.94 28.46 21.10
N GLU A 313 -4.78 27.49 20.74
CA GLU A 313 -5.11 27.22 19.34
C GLU A 313 -5.97 28.37 18.78
N CYS A 314 -5.52 28.99 17.68
CA CYS A 314 -6.10 30.20 17.11
C CYS A 314 -6.79 29.98 15.76
N GLY A 315 -6.50 28.87 15.08
CA GLY A 315 -7.10 28.60 13.78
C GLY A 315 -6.50 27.39 13.07
N THR A 316 -7.14 27.01 11.99
CA THR A 316 -6.76 25.90 11.12
C THR A 316 -6.59 26.38 9.68
N GLY A 317 -5.85 25.59 8.91
CA GLY A 317 -5.58 25.88 7.50
C GLY A 317 -4.27 26.61 7.29
N GLN A 318 -3.86 26.67 6.03
CA GLN A 318 -2.57 27.22 5.59
C GLN A 318 -2.43 28.70 5.95
N ARG A 319 -3.53 29.44 6.01
CA ARG A 319 -3.58 30.86 6.32
C ARG A 319 -4.37 31.12 7.58
N LEU A 320 -3.74 31.75 8.58
CA LEU A 320 -4.41 32.31 9.75
C LEU A 320 -4.84 33.73 9.44
N ILE A 321 -6.12 34.03 9.64
CA ILE A 321 -6.69 35.38 9.47
C ILE A 321 -7.20 35.83 10.85
N LEU A 322 -6.60 36.89 11.37
CA LEU A 322 -7.04 37.56 12.59
C LEU A 322 -7.80 38.83 12.19
N THR A 323 -9.05 38.90 12.57
CA THR A 323 -9.91 40.07 12.34
C THR A 323 -10.08 40.84 13.63
N ASN A 324 -10.16 42.20 13.56
CA ASN A 324 -10.38 43.04 14.73
C ASN A 324 -9.35 42.80 15.85
N VAL A 325 -8.07 42.88 15.48
CA VAL A 325 -6.94 42.57 16.36
C VAL A 325 -6.91 43.45 17.60
N THR A 326 -6.70 42.82 18.75
CA THR A 326 -6.58 43.49 20.07
C THR A 326 -5.21 43.20 20.68
N TYR A 327 -4.81 43.92 21.74
CA TYR A 327 -3.56 43.67 22.48
C TYR A 327 -3.48 42.28 23.09
N GLU A 328 -4.61 41.61 23.34
CA GLU A 328 -4.66 40.21 23.82
C GLU A 328 -4.13 39.20 22.78
N GLN A 329 -4.20 39.58 21.51
CA GLN A 329 -3.70 38.78 20.40
C GLN A 329 -2.26 39.10 20.02
N GLN A 330 -1.66 40.10 20.63
CA GLN A 330 -0.24 40.39 20.47
C GLN A 330 0.60 39.23 21.00
N GLY A 331 1.75 38.95 20.37
CA GLY A 331 2.68 37.91 20.80
C GLY A 331 3.10 36.99 19.67
N GLN A 332 3.59 35.83 20.04
CA GLN A 332 4.18 34.88 19.12
C GLN A 332 3.17 33.80 18.68
N TYR A 333 3.23 33.46 17.40
CA TYR A 333 2.41 32.43 16.77
C TYR A 333 3.30 31.38 16.12
N ILE A 334 2.92 30.12 16.21
CA ILE A 334 3.56 29.00 15.53
C ILE A 334 2.54 28.31 14.63
N CYS A 335 3.02 27.86 13.48
CA CYS A 335 2.32 26.95 12.59
C CYS A 335 2.70 25.51 12.93
N LEU A 336 1.70 24.65 13.02
CA LEU A 336 1.82 23.21 13.22
C LEU A 336 1.36 22.55 11.93
N ALA A 337 2.28 22.00 11.16
CA ALA A 337 1.95 21.23 9.96
C ALA A 337 2.00 19.74 10.26
N SER A 338 0.95 19.01 9.93
CA SER A 338 0.85 17.57 10.21
C SER A 338 0.29 16.79 9.04
N ASN A 339 0.76 15.55 8.84
CA ASN A 339 0.14 14.58 7.95
C ASN A 339 0.06 13.21 8.61
N LYS A 340 -0.62 12.27 7.95
CA LYS A 340 -0.80 10.91 8.45
C LYS A 340 -0.14 9.92 7.49
N ILE A 341 0.88 9.20 7.98
CA ILE A 341 1.61 8.18 7.23
C ILE A 341 1.49 6.85 7.97
N ASN A 342 1.00 5.81 7.30
CA ASN A 342 0.82 4.47 7.88
C ASN A 342 0.05 4.49 9.21
N GLY A 343 -0.97 5.37 9.32
CA GLY A 343 -1.78 5.51 10.53
C GLY A 343 -1.16 6.41 11.61
N ASN A 344 0.12 6.78 11.51
CA ASN A 344 0.84 7.63 12.46
C ASN A 344 0.79 9.09 12.03
N ILE A 345 0.55 9.99 12.98
CA ILE A 345 0.60 11.43 12.76
C ILE A 345 2.06 11.87 12.83
N ARG A 346 2.49 12.62 11.80
CA ARG A 346 3.78 13.30 11.70
C ARG A 346 3.53 14.79 11.78
N GLU A 347 4.06 15.46 12.78
CA GLU A 347 3.87 16.89 13.01
C GLU A 347 5.21 17.61 13.11
N VAL A 348 5.28 18.79 12.52
CA VAL A 348 6.41 19.71 12.61
C VAL A 348 5.90 21.10 13.01
N LYS A 349 6.72 21.81 13.79
CA LYS A 349 6.45 23.18 14.26
C LYS A 349 7.32 24.16 13.47
N SER A 350 6.75 25.32 13.13
CA SER A 350 7.51 26.41 12.55
C SER A 350 8.36 27.16 13.57
N ASP A 351 9.29 27.95 13.10
CA ASP A 351 9.80 29.08 13.86
C ASP A 351 8.64 30.01 14.22
N PRO A 352 8.69 30.70 15.37
CA PRO A 352 7.66 31.64 15.77
C PRO A 352 7.67 32.89 14.88
N VAL A 353 6.49 33.41 14.56
CA VAL A 353 6.24 34.71 13.96
C VAL A 353 5.54 35.59 14.98
N SER A 354 5.89 36.86 15.05
CA SER A 354 5.38 37.79 16.06
C SER A 354 4.35 38.74 15.47
N LEU A 355 3.28 38.99 16.22
CA LEU A 355 2.31 40.04 15.96
C LEU A 355 2.49 41.16 16.98
N GLN A 356 2.78 42.36 16.50
CA GLN A 356 2.80 43.60 17.29
C GLN A 356 1.54 44.39 16.97
N VAL A 357 0.86 44.86 18.04
CA VAL A 357 -0.38 45.64 17.91
C VAL A 357 -0.11 47.09 18.33
N VAL A 358 -0.30 47.98 17.39
CA VAL A 358 -0.05 49.42 17.60
C VAL A 358 -1.37 50.20 17.64
N GLY A 359 -1.59 50.99 18.66
CA GLY A 359 -2.84 51.75 18.77
C GLY A 359 -2.95 52.62 20.04
N ALA A 360 -4.16 53.14 20.27
CA ALA A 360 -4.50 53.87 21.47
C ALA A 360 -4.41 52.94 22.70
N PRO A 361 -4.05 53.48 23.88
CA PRO A 361 -4.08 52.70 25.12
C PRO A 361 -5.42 52.02 25.34
N ARG A 362 -5.38 50.79 25.88
CA ARG A 362 -6.59 50.08 26.30
C ARG A 362 -6.42 49.46 27.67
N VAL A 363 -7.36 49.71 28.51
CA VAL A 363 -7.48 49.04 29.80
C VAL A 363 -7.96 47.61 29.56
N VAL A 364 -7.15 46.63 29.93
CA VAL A 364 -7.45 45.22 29.85
C VAL A 364 -8.55 44.90 30.86
N LYS A 365 -9.62 44.26 30.44
CA LYS A 365 -10.67 43.82 31.35
C LYS A 365 -10.06 42.78 32.32
N PRO A 366 -10.37 42.92 33.65
CA PRO A 366 -10.05 41.85 34.58
C PRO A 366 -10.74 40.56 34.12
N THR A 367 -10.14 39.41 34.44
CA THR A 367 -10.77 38.10 34.23
C THR A 367 -12.22 38.10 34.73
N ILE A 368 -13.08 37.26 34.13
CA ILE A 368 -14.54 37.23 34.36
C ILE A 368 -14.98 37.29 35.81
N THR A 369 -14.09 37.00 36.76
CA THR A 369 -14.29 37.00 38.23
C THR A 369 -13.91 38.30 38.92
N GLU A 370 -13.09 39.15 38.31
CA GLU A 370 -12.61 40.39 38.91
C GLU A 370 -13.50 41.57 38.47
N LYS A 371 -14.22 42.13 39.39
CA LYS A 371 -14.95 43.38 39.17
C LYS A 371 -13.97 44.55 39.35
N PHE A 372 -14.15 45.67 38.62
CA PHE A 372 -13.44 46.93 38.89
C PHE A 372 -13.86 47.51 40.25
N VAL A 373 -13.78 46.71 41.30
CA VAL A 373 -14.16 47.06 42.69
C VAL A 373 -13.08 46.53 43.61
N VAL A 374 -12.44 47.42 44.34
CA VAL A 374 -11.54 47.07 45.41
C VAL A 374 -12.28 47.28 46.73
N VAL A 375 -12.21 46.33 47.65
CA VAL A 375 -12.83 46.39 48.98
C VAL A 375 -11.72 46.41 50.01
N THR A 376 -11.82 47.36 50.92
CA THR A 376 -10.89 47.51 52.06
C THR A 376 -11.68 47.84 53.32
N THR A 377 -11.02 47.78 54.48
CA THR A 377 -11.62 48.22 55.77
C THR A 377 -11.10 49.58 56.13
N GLU A 378 -11.89 50.39 56.83
CA GLU A 378 -11.50 51.72 57.30
C GLU A 378 -10.26 51.64 58.13
N GLY A 379 -9.30 52.58 57.92
CA GLY A 379 -8.00 52.58 58.53
C GLY A 379 -6.91 51.73 57.90
N SER A 380 -7.32 50.80 56.99
CA SER A 380 -6.38 49.93 56.26
C SER A 380 -5.88 50.57 54.96
N PRO A 381 -4.69 50.19 54.47
CA PRO A 381 -4.25 50.65 53.14
C PRO A 381 -5.09 50.04 52.03
N ALA A 382 -5.21 50.75 50.90
CA ALA A 382 -5.80 50.25 49.67
C ALA A 382 -4.86 50.46 48.51
N ARG A 383 -4.85 49.48 47.61
CA ARG A 383 -4.11 49.52 46.35
C ARG A 383 -5.05 49.28 45.19
N LEU A 384 -5.22 50.30 44.36
CA LEU A 384 -6.04 50.25 43.16
C LEU A 384 -5.15 49.99 41.98
N GLU A 385 -5.32 48.85 41.34
CA GLU A 385 -4.48 48.40 40.21
C GLU A 385 -5.34 48.28 38.95
N ILE A 386 -4.81 48.80 37.85
CA ILE A 386 -5.40 48.65 36.54
C ILE A 386 -4.33 48.23 35.55
N ARG A 387 -4.58 47.15 34.86
CA ARG A 387 -3.76 46.67 33.74
C ARG A 387 -4.17 47.35 32.47
N LEU A 388 -3.22 47.80 31.69
CA LEU A 388 -3.41 48.45 30.40
C LEU A 388 -2.34 48.02 29.42
N CYS A 389 -2.66 48.01 28.11
CA CYS A 389 -1.69 47.80 27.05
C CYS A 389 -1.71 49.03 26.12
N SER A 390 -0.54 49.38 25.58
CA SER A 390 -0.35 50.60 24.79
C SER A 390 0.94 50.54 23.98
N ASP A 391 0.85 50.64 22.68
CA ASP A 391 1.98 50.85 21.78
C ASP A 391 1.64 52.02 20.81
N PRO A 392 2.31 53.15 20.87
CA PRO A 392 3.45 53.54 21.75
C PRO A 392 3.12 53.59 23.25
N LYS A 393 4.19 53.50 24.05
CA LYS A 393 4.09 53.63 25.53
C LYS A 393 3.29 54.88 25.91
N PRO A 394 2.43 54.84 26.95
CA PRO A 394 1.69 55.99 27.40
C PRO A 394 2.60 57.18 27.75
N ARG A 395 2.26 58.33 27.25
CA ARG A 395 2.89 59.60 27.59
C ARG A 395 2.26 60.25 28.80
N LEU A 396 0.99 59.93 29.10
CA LEU A 396 0.26 60.47 30.22
C LEU A 396 -0.55 59.35 30.90
N VAL A 397 -0.34 59.22 32.20
CA VAL A 397 -1.17 58.38 33.07
C VAL A 397 -1.56 59.20 34.28
N ALA A 398 -2.87 59.35 34.53
CA ALA A 398 -3.36 60.12 35.65
C ALA A 398 -4.57 59.46 36.32
N TRP A 399 -4.71 59.63 37.63
CA TRP A 399 -5.85 59.23 38.42
C TRP A 399 -6.70 60.45 38.73
N GLU A 400 -8.03 60.35 38.51
CA GLU A 400 -8.98 61.40 38.76
C GLU A 400 -10.11 60.96 39.72
N TRP A 401 -10.39 61.78 40.70
CA TRP A 401 -11.53 61.62 41.57
C TRP A 401 -12.02 62.99 42.07
N GLY A 402 -13.33 63.27 42.01
CA GLY A 402 -13.83 64.59 42.32
C GLY A 402 -13.21 65.68 41.44
N SER A 403 -12.59 66.68 42.04
CA SER A 403 -11.83 67.74 41.34
C SER A 403 -10.30 67.46 41.35
N THR A 404 -9.87 66.36 41.90
CA THR A 404 -8.45 66.00 42.06
C THR A 404 -7.98 65.21 40.84
N ARG A 405 -6.76 65.57 40.35
CA ARG A 405 -6.03 64.81 39.31
C ARG A 405 -4.61 64.62 39.80
N LEU A 406 -4.14 63.39 39.79
CA LEU A 406 -2.82 62.99 40.25
C LEU A 406 -2.12 62.17 39.13
N HIS A 407 -0.96 62.63 38.68
CA HIS A 407 -0.18 61.95 37.66
C HIS A 407 0.67 60.81 38.22
N ALA A 408 0.97 59.83 37.39
CA ALA A 408 1.89 58.77 37.77
C ALA A 408 3.26 59.35 38.22
N GLY A 409 3.78 58.83 39.33
CA GLY A 409 4.96 59.35 40.00
C GLY A 409 4.67 60.45 41.02
N GLU A 410 3.46 60.99 41.13
CA GLU A 410 3.09 62.06 42.05
C GLU A 410 2.48 61.54 43.36
N VAL A 411 2.68 62.35 44.43
CA VAL A 411 2.13 62.11 45.76
C VAL A 411 1.31 63.29 46.18
N LEU A 412 0.03 63.06 46.51
CA LEU A 412 -0.87 64.05 47.00
C LEU A 412 -1.12 63.80 48.53
N GLU A 413 -0.61 64.65 49.37
CA GLU A 413 -0.60 64.40 50.78
C GLU A 413 0.11 63.04 51.10
N PRO A 414 0.56 62.74 52.30
CA PRO A 414 1.18 61.43 52.54
C PRO A 414 0.23 60.25 52.36
N ARG A 415 -1.06 60.52 52.03
CA ARG A 415 -2.15 59.52 51.96
C ARG A 415 -2.37 58.92 50.57
N TYR A 416 -2.22 59.70 49.48
CA TYR A 416 -2.41 59.25 48.15
C TYR A 416 -1.12 59.23 47.33
N ARG A 417 -0.77 58.13 46.75
CA ARG A 417 0.45 57.94 45.96
C ARG A 417 0.10 57.27 44.62
N ALA A 418 0.23 57.96 43.50
CA ALA A 418 0.20 57.36 42.18
C ALA A 418 1.61 56.86 41.83
N LEU A 419 1.77 55.55 41.69
CA LEU A 419 3.06 54.95 41.35
C LEU A 419 3.37 55.15 39.88
N ASP A 420 4.66 55.08 39.53
CA ASP A 420 5.09 54.97 38.13
C ASP A 420 4.52 53.72 37.49
N LEU A 421 4.39 53.72 36.16
CA LEU A 421 3.92 52.56 35.43
C LEU A 421 4.87 51.38 35.59
N GLU A 422 4.37 50.28 36.12
CA GLU A 422 5.09 49.02 36.23
C GLU A 422 4.91 48.21 34.94
N PRO A 423 5.99 47.78 34.22
CA PRO A 423 5.85 46.91 33.05
C PRO A 423 5.39 45.52 33.47
N LEU A 424 4.51 44.92 32.64
CA LEU A 424 4.10 43.53 32.77
C LEU A 424 5.07 42.63 31.99
N ALA A 425 5.02 41.31 32.23
CA ALA A 425 5.79 40.33 31.49
C ALA A 425 5.38 40.25 30.00
N SER A 426 4.15 40.67 29.64
CA SER A 426 3.72 40.83 28.25
C SER A 426 4.22 42.17 27.70
N GLU A 427 4.80 42.13 26.51
CA GLU A 427 5.28 43.32 25.82
C GLU A 427 4.15 44.37 25.69
N ASP A 428 4.51 45.65 25.82
CA ASP A 428 3.63 46.81 25.68
C ASP A 428 2.44 46.86 26.65
N CYS A 429 2.46 46.10 27.74
CA CYS A 429 1.46 46.13 28.80
C CYS A 429 2.05 46.59 30.13
N TYR A 430 1.24 47.29 30.89
CA TYR A 430 1.65 48.00 32.11
C TYR A 430 0.59 47.89 33.20
N ILE A 431 0.99 48.11 34.46
CA ILE A 431 0.07 48.29 35.60
C ILE A 431 0.15 49.74 36.06
N ALA A 432 -0.98 50.43 36.13
CA ALA A 432 -1.15 51.71 36.77
C ALA A 432 -1.69 51.48 38.19
N ILE A 433 -1.02 52.08 39.20
CA ILE A 433 -1.29 51.81 40.61
C ILE A 433 -1.56 53.13 41.32
N LEU A 434 -2.65 53.19 42.09
CA LEU A 434 -2.91 54.23 43.06
C LEU A 434 -2.96 53.59 44.45
N GLU A 435 -2.05 54.01 45.33
CA GLU A 435 -1.98 53.56 46.72
C GLU A 435 -2.59 54.60 47.64
N LEU A 436 -3.44 54.13 48.56
CA LEU A 436 -3.94 54.88 49.71
C LEU A 436 -3.30 54.24 50.93
N THR A 437 -2.51 55.02 51.72
CA THR A 437 -1.81 54.53 52.92
C THR A 437 -2.74 54.20 54.07
N SER A 438 -3.89 54.90 54.14
CA SER A 438 -4.97 54.66 55.08
C SER A 438 -6.25 55.13 54.48
N THR A 439 -7.29 54.32 54.51
CA THR A 439 -8.62 54.60 53.90
C THR A 439 -9.59 55.12 54.98
N VAL A 440 -10.44 56.06 54.56
CA VAL A 440 -11.54 56.60 55.40
C VAL A 440 -12.82 56.35 54.60
N LYS A 441 -13.96 56.43 55.24
CA LYS A 441 -15.27 56.16 54.61
C LYS A 441 -15.56 57.08 53.40
N GLU A 442 -15.03 58.30 53.43
CA GLU A 442 -15.16 59.29 52.33
C GLU A 442 -14.37 58.86 51.08
N ASP A 443 -13.42 57.91 51.19
CA ASP A 443 -12.70 57.36 50.04
C ASP A 443 -13.54 56.34 49.23
N GLN A 444 -14.69 55.96 49.74
CA GLN A 444 -15.62 55.13 49.03
C GLN A 444 -16.22 55.90 47.85
N ARG A 445 -15.56 55.80 46.70
CA ARG A 445 -15.93 56.51 45.48
C ARG A 445 -15.35 55.82 44.23
N LEU A 446 -15.71 56.38 43.05
CA LEU A 446 -15.12 56.01 41.77
C LEU A 446 -13.81 56.79 41.58
N TYR A 447 -12.74 56.05 41.26
CA TYR A 447 -11.46 56.57 40.81
C TYR A 447 -11.38 56.29 39.31
N HIS A 448 -11.04 57.28 38.52
CA HIS A 448 -10.86 57.13 37.09
C HIS A 448 -9.38 57.14 36.77
N VAL A 449 -8.89 56.16 36.02
CA VAL A 449 -7.59 56.20 35.37
C VAL A 449 -7.76 56.73 33.98
N ILE A 450 -6.94 57.69 33.58
CA ILE A 450 -6.83 58.25 32.24
C ILE A 450 -5.44 57.90 31.74
N VAL A 451 -5.40 57.29 30.55
CA VAL A 451 -4.16 56.89 29.89
C VAL A 451 -4.17 57.43 28.48
N GLU A 452 -3.09 58.10 28.06
CA GLU A 452 -2.99 58.71 26.74
C GLU A 452 -1.64 58.43 26.09
N ASN A 453 -1.63 58.12 24.79
CA ASN A 453 -0.46 58.10 23.93
C ASN A 453 -0.71 58.95 22.65
N ASP A 454 0.20 58.93 21.71
CA ASP A 454 0.08 59.70 20.46
C ASP A 454 -1.04 59.17 19.48
N ARG A 455 -1.62 58.02 19.81
CA ARG A 455 -2.69 57.38 19.01
C ARG A 455 -4.08 57.55 19.62
N GLY A 456 -4.18 58.07 20.85
CA GLY A 456 -5.46 58.29 21.50
C GLY A 456 -5.42 58.11 23.01
N SER A 457 -6.60 58.02 23.64
CA SER A 457 -6.76 57.87 25.07
C SER A 457 -7.81 56.83 25.45
N ASP A 458 -7.67 56.26 26.65
CA ASP A 458 -8.72 55.44 27.29
C ASP A 458 -8.94 55.94 28.73
N ARG A 459 -10.20 55.85 29.19
CA ARG A 459 -10.60 56.24 30.54
C ARG A 459 -11.45 55.15 31.17
N ARG A 460 -11.05 54.70 32.40
CA ARG A 460 -11.77 53.65 33.10
C ARG A 460 -11.98 54.03 34.56
N ALA A 461 -13.10 53.58 35.10
CA ALA A 461 -13.47 53.78 36.49
C ALA A 461 -13.24 52.52 37.32
N LEU A 462 -12.66 52.70 38.50
CA LEU A 462 -12.50 51.67 39.53
C LEU A 462 -13.25 52.13 40.79
N MET A 463 -14.05 51.26 41.39
CA MET A 463 -14.81 51.55 42.63
C MET A 463 -14.02 51.07 43.82
N LEU A 464 -13.71 51.96 44.72
CA LEU A 464 -13.25 51.61 46.05
C LEU A 464 -14.44 51.54 47.01
N LYS A 465 -14.61 50.42 47.70
CA LYS A 465 -15.53 50.23 48.81
C LYS A 465 -14.76 50.15 50.09
N VAL A 466 -15.21 50.93 51.09
CA VAL A 466 -14.64 50.92 52.41
C VAL A 466 -15.66 50.36 53.39
N ASP A 467 -15.39 49.18 53.89
CA ASP A 467 -16.24 48.54 54.89
C ASP A 467 -15.84 49.01 56.28
N GLU A 468 -16.80 49.25 57.17
CA GLU A 468 -16.49 49.57 58.57
C GLU A 468 -15.77 48.39 59.23
N PRO A 469 -14.79 48.65 60.14
CA PRO A 469 -14.10 47.58 60.83
C PRO A 469 -15.14 46.72 61.56
N GLY A 470 -15.36 45.49 61.04
CA GLY A 470 -16.44 44.64 61.49
C GLY A 470 -16.36 44.42 63.02
N GLN A 471 -17.39 44.87 63.69
CA GLN A 471 -17.71 44.27 64.98
C GLN A 471 -17.95 42.76 64.63
N ILE A 472 -17.07 41.91 65.12
CA ILE A 472 -17.32 40.46 65.11
C ILE A 472 -18.69 40.31 65.73
N PRO A 473 -19.71 39.81 64.98
CA PRO A 473 -21.07 39.80 65.52
C PRO A 473 -21.06 38.97 66.81
N LEU A 474 -21.38 39.61 67.93
CA LEU A 474 -21.66 38.97 69.23
C LEU A 474 -22.67 37.80 69.06
N VAL A 475 -23.32 37.72 67.93
CA VAL A 475 -24.27 36.68 67.52
C VAL A 475 -23.57 35.30 67.40
N ILE A 476 -22.29 35.21 67.01
CA ILE A 476 -21.61 33.91 66.93
C ILE A 476 -21.27 33.41 68.36
N GLY A 477 -20.97 34.29 69.27
CA GLY A 477 -20.75 33.96 70.72
C GLY A 477 -22.04 33.51 71.40
N ALA A 478 -23.18 34.13 71.05
CA ALA A 478 -24.49 33.79 71.61
C ALA A 478 -24.99 32.47 71.10
N VAL A 479 -24.84 32.21 69.79
CA VAL A 479 -25.25 30.90 69.20
C VAL A 479 -24.34 29.76 69.69
N ALA A 480 -23.03 29.98 69.81
CA ALA A 480 -22.13 28.99 70.37
C ALA A 480 -22.39 28.75 71.88
N GLY A 481 -22.72 29.81 72.64
CA GLY A 481 -23.12 29.67 74.01
C GLY A 481 -24.45 28.92 74.20
N PHE A 482 -25.45 29.21 73.37
CA PHE A 482 -26.74 28.48 73.38
C PHE A 482 -26.60 27.03 72.95
N THR A 483 -25.74 26.70 72.01
CA THR A 483 -25.54 25.31 71.59
C THR A 483 -24.77 24.51 72.66
N VAL A 484 -23.78 25.09 73.32
CA VAL A 484 -23.07 24.44 74.45
C VAL A 484 -24.04 24.24 75.62
N LEU A 485 -24.85 25.27 75.98
CA LEU A 485 -25.84 25.16 77.03
C LEU A 485 -26.91 24.13 76.74
N SER A 486 -27.41 24.03 75.52
CA SER A 486 -28.40 23.04 75.10
C SER A 486 -27.85 21.63 75.13
N VAL A 487 -26.58 21.42 74.78
CA VAL A 487 -25.89 20.12 74.85
C VAL A 487 -25.69 19.70 76.31
N LEU A 488 -25.33 20.67 77.20
CA LEU A 488 -25.17 20.42 78.62
C LEU A 488 -26.49 20.10 79.33
N ILE A 489 -27.59 20.79 78.92
CA ILE A 489 -28.92 20.52 79.45
C ILE A 489 -29.42 19.13 78.93
N MET A 490 -29.17 18.82 77.65
CA MET A 490 -29.54 17.50 77.09
C MET A 490 -28.73 16.36 77.73
N GLY A 491 -27.42 16.58 78.00
CA GLY A 491 -26.56 15.66 78.73
C GLY A 491 -27.05 15.46 80.17
N PHE A 492 -27.48 16.52 80.85
CA PHE A 492 -28.01 16.47 82.22
C PHE A 492 -29.40 15.75 82.26
N VAL A 493 -30.26 15.98 81.26
CA VAL A 493 -31.56 15.30 81.14
C VAL A 493 -31.35 13.79 80.78
N CYS A 494 -30.36 13.49 79.99
CA CYS A 494 -29.95 12.10 79.72
C CYS A 494 -29.38 11.40 80.94
N PHE A 495 -28.62 12.13 81.79
CA PHE A 495 -28.05 11.59 83.04
C PHE A 495 -29.15 11.30 84.07
N LEU A 496 -30.21 12.15 84.18
CA LEU A 496 -31.34 11.94 85.04
C LEU A 496 -32.34 10.88 84.55
N ARG A 497 -32.27 10.43 83.30
CA ARG A 497 -33.11 9.39 82.69
C ARG A 497 -32.43 8.04 82.49
N SER A 498 -31.15 7.92 82.92
CA SER A 498 -30.39 6.67 82.77
C SER A 498 -30.59 5.70 83.95
N ASP A 499 -31.84 5.46 84.32
CA ASP A 499 -32.23 4.23 85.02
C ASP A 499 -33.34 3.54 84.26
N ARG A 500 -33.01 2.59 83.53
CA ARG A 500 -33.65 1.31 83.19
C ARG A 500 -33.38 0.82 81.77
N CYS A 501 -32.83 -0.38 81.84
CA CYS A 501 -33.06 -1.57 81.04
C CYS A 501 -32.22 -1.79 79.80
N CYS A 502 -31.33 -2.76 79.98
CA CYS A 502 -31.42 -4.17 79.59
C CYS A 502 -31.33 -4.46 78.10
N VAL A 503 -30.18 -4.96 77.75
CA VAL A 503 -29.90 -6.23 77.06
C VAL A 503 -31.04 -6.83 76.22
N ALA A 504 -30.80 -6.91 74.96
CA ALA A 504 -31.10 -8.10 74.16
C ALA A 504 -30.28 -8.13 72.86
N ARG A 505 -29.81 -9.25 72.65
CA ARG A 505 -28.88 -9.85 71.70
C ARG A 505 -29.57 -10.20 70.39
N ASN A 506 -28.75 -10.21 69.33
CA ASN A 506 -28.86 -11.04 68.09
C ASN A 506 -29.90 -10.65 67.04
N THR A 507 -29.49 -10.38 65.86
CA THR A 507 -29.27 -11.31 64.74
C THR A 507 -29.08 -10.56 63.45
N VAL A 508 -28.14 -11.06 62.64
CA VAL A 508 -27.88 -10.69 61.24
C VAL A 508 -29.01 -11.28 60.36
N PRO A 509 -29.37 -10.70 59.24
CA PRO A 509 -28.78 -11.15 58.01
C PRO A 509 -28.52 -10.05 56.92
N ALA A 510 -27.47 -10.28 56.25
CA ALA A 510 -27.01 -10.24 54.87
C ALA A 510 -27.77 -9.45 53.78
N LEU A 511 -26.93 -8.95 52.89
CA LEU A 511 -27.07 -8.67 51.46
C LEU A 511 -27.60 -7.29 51.01
N GLN A 512 -26.76 -6.45 50.49
CA GLN A 512 -26.57 -6.29 49.04
C GLN A 512 -25.49 -5.23 48.70
N GLN A 513 -24.68 -5.59 47.75
CA GLN A 513 -23.62 -4.83 47.14
C GLN A 513 -24.15 -3.60 46.38
N VAL A 514 -23.43 -2.47 46.46
CA VAL A 514 -23.33 -1.52 45.35
C VAL A 514 -21.89 -1.02 45.30
N HIS A 515 -21.30 -1.25 44.13
CA HIS A 515 -19.99 -0.73 43.71
C HIS A 515 -19.95 0.78 43.68
N CYS A 516 -18.84 1.35 44.13
CA CYS A 516 -18.29 2.60 43.63
C CYS A 516 -16.77 2.52 43.63
N THR A 517 -16.21 2.55 42.41
CA THR A 517 -14.80 2.74 42.11
C THR A 517 -14.34 4.12 42.47
N LYS A 518 -13.16 4.23 43.07
CA LYS A 518 -12.33 5.43 42.95
C LYS A 518 -10.84 5.06 42.99
N ALA A 519 -10.17 5.49 41.93
CA ALA A 519 -8.74 5.43 41.73
C ALA A 519 -7.98 6.30 42.73
N SER A 520 -6.81 5.86 43.11
CA SER A 520 -5.67 6.75 43.37
C SER A 520 -4.37 5.97 43.47
N ASN A 521 -3.46 6.36 42.61
CA ASN A 521 -1.99 6.52 42.66
C ASN A 521 -1.22 6.02 43.87
N ALA A 522 -0.11 5.37 43.56
CA ALA A 522 1.29 5.73 43.83
C ALA A 522 2.15 4.48 43.84
N MET A 523 3.07 4.40 42.91
CA MET A 523 4.51 4.74 43.02
C MET A 523 5.40 3.73 43.75
N ILE A 524 6.42 3.27 42.96
CA ILE A 524 7.86 3.05 43.35
C ILE A 524 8.17 1.68 43.98
N GLU A 525 8.97 0.89 43.34
CA GLU A 525 10.41 0.66 43.28
C GLU A 525 10.78 -0.74 42.80
N ASP A 526 11.70 -0.75 41.88
CA ASP A 526 12.63 -1.82 41.53
C ASP A 526 13.62 -2.04 42.70
N PRO A 527 14.31 -3.15 42.96
CA PRO A 527 15.21 -3.76 42.00
C PRO A 527 15.61 -5.25 42.20
N ARG A 528 16.12 -5.85 41.12
CA ARG A 528 17.32 -6.69 40.97
C ARG A 528 17.43 -8.11 41.55
N LEU A 529 17.99 -8.96 40.66
CA LEU A 529 18.87 -10.15 40.90
C LEU A 529 18.15 -11.43 41.31
N ALA A 530 18.38 -12.56 40.76
CA ALA A 530 19.47 -13.26 40.05
C ALA A 530 19.03 -14.67 39.73
N VAL A 531 19.49 -15.16 38.60
CA VAL A 531 20.29 -16.39 38.40
C VAL A 531 19.70 -17.74 38.81
N ASP A 532 19.71 -18.56 37.80
CA ASP A 532 20.14 -19.96 37.70
C ASP A 532 19.14 -21.10 37.64
N THR A 533 19.33 -21.75 36.54
CA THR A 533 19.62 -23.18 36.29
C THR A 533 18.51 -24.21 36.18
N MET A 534 18.60 -24.86 35.00
CA MET A 534 18.51 -26.32 34.75
C MET A 534 17.24 -27.05 35.22
N ASP A 535 16.65 -27.93 34.54
CA ASP A 535 17.09 -28.99 33.60
C ASP A 535 15.85 -29.80 33.15
N ARG A 536 15.91 -30.30 31.97
CA ARG A 536 15.48 -31.62 31.46
C ARG A 536 14.11 -32.23 31.76
N THR A 537 13.60 -32.68 30.70
CA THR A 537 13.13 -34.03 30.30
C THR A 537 11.63 -34.20 30.05
N SER A 538 11.37 -34.44 28.80
CA SER A 538 10.86 -35.72 28.21
C SER A 538 9.39 -36.07 28.30
N GLN A 539 8.94 -36.49 27.15
CA GLN A 539 7.96 -37.54 26.80
C GLN A 539 6.52 -37.13 26.61
N GLN A 540 6.13 -37.11 25.32
CA GLN A 540 5.39 -38.15 24.61
C GLN A 540 4.06 -38.54 25.28
N PHE A 541 2.97 -38.32 24.59
CA PHE A 541 2.03 -39.35 24.14
C PHE A 541 0.88 -38.72 23.32
N VAL A 542 0.72 -39.20 22.10
CA VAL A 542 -0.49 -39.28 21.30
C VAL A 542 -1.17 -40.62 21.71
N PRO A 543 -2.47 -40.88 21.59
CA PRO A 543 -3.29 -40.77 20.39
C PRO A 543 -4.83 -40.59 20.54
N GLU A 544 -5.42 -40.26 19.40
CA GLU A 544 -6.59 -40.89 18.76
C GLU A 544 -8.00 -40.73 19.38
N LYS A 545 -8.98 -40.30 18.67
CA LYS A 545 -9.98 -40.90 17.77
C LYS A 545 -11.27 -40.08 17.64
N ARG A 546 -11.63 -39.90 16.39
CA ARG A 546 -12.96 -39.99 15.74
C ARG A 546 -14.19 -39.36 16.37
N ALA A 547 -14.87 -38.51 15.60
CA ALA A 547 -16.19 -38.86 15.04
C ALA A 547 -16.64 -37.84 13.97
N ASN A 548 -17.05 -38.38 12.87
CA ASN A 548 -17.74 -37.76 11.72
C ASN A 548 -19.07 -37.12 12.13
N HIS A 549 -19.40 -35.97 11.55
CA HIS A 549 -20.76 -35.72 11.11
C HIS A 549 -20.77 -34.86 9.83
N VAL A 550 -21.26 -35.47 8.80
CA VAL A 550 -21.68 -34.95 7.52
C VAL A 550 -22.99 -34.18 7.71
N LEU A 551 -23.08 -32.94 7.20
CA LEU A 551 -24.36 -32.35 6.81
C LEU A 551 -24.17 -31.54 5.52
N LYS A 552 -25.06 -31.86 4.60
CA LYS A 552 -25.22 -31.35 3.22
C LYS A 552 -25.77 -29.92 3.21
N PRO A 553 -25.65 -29.23 2.06
CA PRO A 553 -26.03 -27.83 1.86
C PRO A 553 -27.51 -27.68 1.47
N VAL A 554 -28.08 -26.52 1.82
CA VAL A 554 -29.40 -26.04 1.35
C VAL A 554 -29.23 -24.64 0.77
N PRO A 555 -30.04 -24.24 -0.23
CA PRO A 555 -29.67 -23.26 -1.25
C PRO A 555 -30.11 -21.81 -0.97
N SER A 556 -29.48 -20.95 -1.76
CA SER A 556 -29.71 -19.53 -1.97
C SER A 556 -31.16 -19.08 -2.09
N GLN A 557 -31.52 -17.99 -1.44
CA GLN A 557 -32.59 -17.10 -1.86
C GLN A 557 -32.07 -15.70 -2.07
N GLN A 558 -32.41 -15.18 -3.26
CA GLN A 558 -32.27 -13.83 -3.73
C GLN A 558 -33.03 -12.83 -2.84
N TYR A 559 -32.39 -11.69 -2.54
CA TYR A 559 -33.11 -10.46 -2.27
C TYR A 559 -32.56 -9.38 -3.18
N GLN A 560 -33.40 -9.04 -4.14
CA GLN A 560 -33.36 -7.77 -4.88
C GLN A 560 -33.83 -6.67 -3.90
N GLN A 561 -33.10 -5.57 -3.86
CA GLN A 561 -33.65 -4.28 -3.43
C GLN A 561 -33.20 -3.19 -4.38
N GLU A 562 -34.22 -2.62 -4.99
CA GLU A 562 -34.26 -1.47 -5.87
C GLU A 562 -33.70 -0.23 -5.17
N CYS A 563 -32.89 0.55 -5.88
CA CYS A 563 -32.64 1.94 -5.54
C CYS A 563 -33.27 2.85 -6.57
N TYR A 564 -34.12 3.72 -6.07
CA TYR A 564 -34.87 4.75 -6.77
C TYR A 564 -33.96 5.76 -7.48
N GLN A 565 -34.28 6.00 -8.74
CA GLN A 565 -33.89 7.17 -9.50
C GLN A 565 -34.72 8.38 -9.03
N HIS A 566 -34.04 9.49 -8.76
CA HIS A 566 -34.65 10.80 -8.76
C HIS A 566 -34.00 11.67 -9.83
N ASP A 567 -34.79 11.95 -10.84
CA ASP A 567 -34.61 12.99 -11.84
C ASP A 567 -35.24 14.28 -11.33
N PRO A 568 -34.69 15.46 -11.53
CA PRO A 568 -35.47 16.68 -11.66
C PRO A 568 -35.23 17.39 -12.99
N GLN A 569 -36.27 17.39 -13.78
CA GLN A 569 -36.51 18.35 -14.85
C GLN A 569 -36.86 19.74 -14.30
N HIS A 570 -36.62 20.70 -15.18
CA HIS A 570 -37.13 22.06 -15.28
C HIS A 570 -36.34 23.20 -14.64
N GLN A 571 -35.68 24.00 -15.47
CA GLN A 571 -36.22 25.26 -15.95
C GLN A 571 -35.37 25.87 -17.06
N GLN A 572 -36.00 26.00 -18.22
CA GLN A 572 -35.62 26.91 -19.30
C GLN A 572 -35.98 28.35 -18.91
N GLN A 573 -35.15 29.32 -19.30
CA GLN A 573 -35.64 30.51 -20.02
C GLN A 573 -34.46 31.45 -20.39
N HIS A 574 -34.41 31.69 -21.69
CA HIS A 574 -34.19 32.94 -22.41
C HIS A 574 -32.98 33.83 -22.10
N TYR A 575 -32.10 34.00 -23.08
CA TYR A 575 -31.99 35.27 -23.83
C TYR A 575 -31.33 35.06 -25.19
N GLN A 576 -31.95 35.66 -26.23
CA GLN A 576 -31.63 35.69 -27.64
C GLN A 576 -30.65 36.83 -27.99
N ARG A 577 -29.93 36.60 -29.12
CA ARG A 577 -29.56 37.53 -30.21
C ARG A 577 -28.39 38.47 -30.01
N HIS A 578 -27.37 38.40 -30.88
CA HIS A 578 -27.30 39.11 -32.17
C HIS A 578 -26.08 38.64 -33.01
N HIS A 579 -26.38 38.31 -34.26
CA HIS A 579 -25.76 38.50 -35.57
C HIS A 579 -24.37 39.17 -35.65
N HIS A 580 -23.40 38.65 -36.45
CA HIS A 580 -23.19 38.96 -37.87
C HIS A 580 -22.00 38.20 -38.47
N HIS A 581 -22.26 37.56 -39.65
CA HIS A 581 -21.52 37.49 -40.91
C HIS A 581 -20.00 37.26 -40.98
N GLY A 582 -19.67 36.27 -41.82
CA GLY A 582 -18.50 36.30 -42.67
C GLY A 582 -17.91 34.92 -43.03
N GLN A 583 -18.45 34.26 -44.05
CA GLN A 583 -17.69 33.34 -44.92
C GLN A 583 -16.94 34.19 -45.99
N PRO A 584 -15.92 33.71 -46.71
CA PRO A 584 -15.94 32.50 -47.53
C PRO A 584 -14.62 31.75 -47.81
N HIS A 585 -14.79 30.49 -48.29
CA HIS A 585 -14.01 29.81 -49.36
C HIS A 585 -12.48 29.67 -49.36
N GLY A 586 -12.05 28.40 -49.43
CA GLY A 586 -10.74 28.02 -49.90
C GLY A 586 -10.58 26.51 -50.00
N GLN A 587 -11.09 25.92 -51.09
CA GLN A 587 -10.71 24.59 -51.61
C GLN A 587 -9.23 24.55 -51.91
N TYR A 588 -8.49 23.53 -51.53
CA TYR A 588 -7.35 23.04 -52.28
C TYR A 588 -7.28 21.52 -52.26
N THR A 589 -7.13 21.05 -53.46
CA THR A 589 -7.07 19.73 -54.07
C THR A 589 -5.88 18.89 -53.67
N LEU A 590 -6.11 17.57 -53.68
CA LEU A 590 -5.15 16.47 -53.72
C LEU A 590 -4.04 16.64 -54.78
N GLN A 591 -2.78 16.36 -54.41
CA GLN A 591 -1.80 15.80 -55.36
C GLN A 591 -0.99 14.67 -54.71
N LYS A 592 -1.11 13.49 -55.34
CA LYS A 592 -0.24 12.31 -55.23
C LYS A 592 1.15 12.66 -55.74
N GLY A 593 2.18 12.40 -54.98
CA GLY A 593 3.56 12.38 -55.40
C GLY A 593 4.18 11.01 -55.16
N VAL A 594 4.31 10.25 -56.24
CA VAL A 594 5.11 9.03 -56.36
C VAL A 594 6.57 9.43 -56.44
N TYR A 595 7.43 8.95 -55.58
CA TYR A 595 8.89 8.96 -55.78
C TYR A 595 9.43 7.54 -55.70
N SER A 596 9.82 7.04 -56.87
CA SER A 596 10.72 5.93 -57.14
C SER A 596 12.16 6.35 -56.85
N LEU A 597 12.90 5.56 -56.06
CA LEU A 597 14.36 5.60 -56.06
C LEU A 597 14.93 4.20 -56.23
N GLN A 598 15.64 4.07 -57.35
CA GLN A 598 16.44 2.90 -57.73
C GLN A 598 17.74 2.84 -56.90
N PRO A 599 18.37 1.65 -56.76
CA PRO A 599 19.61 1.48 -56.02
C PRO A 599 20.85 1.86 -56.83
N ARG A 600 21.77 2.60 -56.25
CA ARG A 600 23.13 2.78 -56.76
C ARG A 600 24.08 1.73 -56.19
N VAL A 601 24.59 0.94 -57.09
CA VAL A 601 25.78 0.13 -56.96
C VAL A 601 27.00 1.06 -56.93
N LEU A 602 27.89 0.95 -55.99
CA LEU A 602 29.27 1.45 -56.04
C LEU A 602 30.24 0.28 -55.83
N ARG A 603 31.03 0.09 -56.86
CA ARG A 603 32.16 -0.85 -56.95
C ARG A 603 33.37 -0.31 -56.18
N ASP A 604 34.09 -1.24 -55.60
CA ASP A 604 35.51 -1.42 -55.39
C ASP A 604 36.47 -0.26 -55.62
N SER A 605 37.36 -0.06 -54.64
CA SER A 605 38.81 -0.14 -54.91
C SER A 605 39.63 -0.10 -53.58
N ARG A 606 40.35 -1.20 -53.35
CA ARG A 606 41.75 -1.37 -52.94
C ARG A 606 42.40 -0.30 -52.03
N THR A 607 42.77 -0.65 -50.86
CA THR A 607 44.09 -1.23 -50.46
C THR A 607 43.97 -1.82 -49.07
#